data_ecc15bf0c8eaceba52cd88dae029a2d9
#
_entry.id   ecc15bf0c8eaceba52cd88dae029a2d9
#
_cell.length_a   1.000
_cell.length_b   1.000
_cell.length_c   1.000
_cell.angle_alpha   90.00
_cell.angle_beta   90.00
_cell.angle_gamma   90.00
#
_symmetry.space_group_name_H-M   'P 1'
#
loop_
_entity.id
_entity.type
_entity.pdbx_description
1 polymer ?
#
loop_
_entity_poly.entity_id
_entity_poly.type
_entity_poly.pdbx_seq_one_letter_code
_entity_poly.pdbx_strand_id
1 'polypeptide(L)'
;MRSINLETALENKRVLLRLDLNVLLNNGKITDTTRIDKILPTLKFLIKQKAKIIIISHIGRPKGEIVNKLSLKPVSEDLTNKLNENVKLITKDINQINNLDLFKNIEDKIIMLENIRFYAEEEKNDHAFAKHLASLADIYVNEAFSCSHRAHASIHKISSFLPSYSGLQFNLEINALKKITSEIKKPVSCIIGGSKISTKINVIKNLIPKFD
;
A
#
# COMPACT_ATOMS: atom_id res chain seq x y z
N MET A 1 -8.38 0.81 -12.96
CA MET A 1 -7.47 1.83 -12.39
C MET A 1 -6.33 2.02 -13.37
N ARG A 2 -5.94 3.27 -13.66
CA ARG A 2 -4.84 3.61 -14.58
C ARG A 2 -3.51 3.38 -13.87
N SER A 3 -2.49 2.91 -14.59
CA SER A 3 -1.15 2.71 -14.01
C SER A 3 -0.40 4.02 -13.82
N ILE A 4 0.32 4.16 -12.71
CA ILE A 4 1.08 5.37 -12.39
C ILE A 4 2.21 5.67 -13.38
N ASN A 5 2.77 4.66 -14.04
CA ASN A 5 3.83 4.86 -15.04
C ASN A 5 3.35 5.52 -16.34
N LEU A 6 2.04 5.66 -16.50
CA LEU A 6 1.44 6.42 -17.62
C LEU A 6 1.23 7.91 -17.27
N GLU A 7 1.51 8.30 -16.04
CA GLU A 7 1.45 9.69 -15.60
C GLU A 7 2.84 10.32 -15.74
N THR A 8 2.91 11.46 -16.43
CA THR A 8 4.18 12.12 -16.74
C THR A 8 4.42 13.40 -15.96
N ALA A 9 3.38 13.99 -15.37
CA ALA A 9 3.47 15.26 -14.64
C ALA A 9 3.51 15.06 -13.13
N LEU A 10 4.56 14.35 -12.63
CA LEU A 10 4.71 14.01 -11.22
C LEU A 10 5.69 14.90 -10.46
N GLU A 11 6.48 15.71 -11.14
CA GLU A 11 7.47 16.58 -10.50
C GLU A 11 6.79 17.51 -9.48
N ASN A 12 7.29 17.50 -8.25
CA ASN A 12 6.76 18.22 -7.09
C ASN A 12 5.32 17.86 -6.67
N LYS A 13 4.64 16.92 -7.33
CA LYS A 13 3.34 16.41 -6.90
C LYS A 13 3.49 15.60 -5.63
N ARG A 14 2.59 15.81 -4.68
CA ARG A 14 2.48 15.00 -3.47
C ARG A 14 1.71 13.74 -3.80
N VAL A 15 2.39 12.61 -3.69
CA VAL A 15 1.84 11.27 -4.00
C VAL A 15 1.57 10.55 -2.69
N LEU A 16 0.31 10.32 -2.36
CA LEU A 16 -0.08 9.43 -1.27
C LEU A 16 0.02 7.99 -1.75
N LEU A 17 1.05 7.27 -1.29
CA LEU A 17 1.37 5.92 -1.72
C LEU A 17 0.99 4.89 -0.66
N ARG A 18 -0.03 4.06 -0.95
CA ARG A 18 -0.46 2.98 -0.07
C ARG A 18 0.32 1.71 -0.36
N LEU A 19 1.21 1.34 0.54
CA LEU A 19 2.05 0.15 0.44
C LEU A 19 1.55 -1.00 1.32
N ASP A 20 1.80 -2.24 0.92
CA ASP A 20 1.67 -3.42 1.79
C ASP A 20 3.03 -3.75 2.41
N LEU A 21 3.26 -3.19 3.58
CA LEU A 21 4.48 -3.37 4.38
C LEU A 21 4.19 -4.16 5.66
N ASN A 22 3.18 -5.03 5.62
CA ASN A 22 2.85 -5.91 6.75
C ASN A 22 3.87 -7.05 6.85
N VAL A 23 5.09 -6.72 7.22
CA VAL A 23 6.21 -7.63 7.40
C VAL A 23 6.19 -8.26 8.79
N LEU A 24 6.88 -9.38 8.95
CA LEU A 24 7.06 -10.02 10.26
C LEU A 24 8.20 -9.32 11.00
N LEU A 25 7.91 -8.91 12.24
CA LEU A 25 8.90 -8.35 13.16
C LEU A 25 9.21 -9.37 14.26
N ASN A 26 10.48 -9.64 14.49
CA ASN A 26 10.98 -10.40 15.64
C ASN A 26 11.94 -9.51 16.45
N ASN A 27 11.59 -9.21 17.70
CA ASN A 27 12.35 -8.30 18.56
C ASN A 27 12.66 -6.96 17.89
N GLY A 28 11.68 -6.38 17.16
CA GLY A 28 11.80 -5.11 16.45
C GLY A 28 12.62 -5.16 15.16
N LYS A 29 13.08 -6.34 14.72
CA LYS A 29 13.82 -6.53 13.47
C LYS A 29 12.95 -7.21 12.42
N ILE A 30 13.07 -6.77 11.17
CA ILE A 30 12.39 -7.39 10.04
C ILE A 30 13.05 -8.73 9.75
N THR A 31 12.25 -9.81 9.67
CA THR A 31 12.73 -11.17 9.40
C THR A 31 12.63 -11.56 7.92
N ASP A 32 11.75 -10.90 7.18
CA ASP A 32 11.54 -11.13 5.74
C ASP A 32 11.26 -9.80 5.05
N THR A 33 12.12 -9.42 4.09
CA THR A 33 12.03 -8.17 3.35
C THR A 33 11.30 -8.30 2.02
N THR A 34 10.82 -9.48 1.65
CA THR A 34 10.21 -9.77 0.33
C THR A 34 9.13 -8.76 -0.05
N ARG A 35 8.29 -8.34 0.90
CA ARG A 35 7.23 -7.34 0.66
C ARG A 35 7.82 -5.96 0.37
N ILE A 36 8.89 -5.60 1.07
CA ILE A 36 9.59 -4.32 0.86
C ILE A 36 10.27 -4.33 -0.51
N ASP A 37 10.96 -5.43 -0.85
CA ASP A 37 11.69 -5.53 -2.12
C ASP A 37 10.76 -5.41 -3.34
N LYS A 38 9.56 -5.99 -3.25
CA LYS A 38 8.56 -5.93 -4.32
C LYS A 38 8.05 -4.52 -4.63
N ILE A 39 8.01 -3.62 -3.65
CA ILE A 39 7.49 -2.25 -3.85
C ILE A 39 8.59 -1.24 -4.23
N LEU A 40 9.86 -1.60 -4.15
CA LEU A 40 10.96 -0.72 -4.52
C LEU A 40 10.87 -0.16 -5.95
N PRO A 41 10.45 -0.93 -6.97
CA PRO A 41 10.33 -0.39 -8.33
C PRO A 41 9.40 0.83 -8.40
N THR A 42 8.26 0.81 -7.70
CA THR A 42 7.32 1.94 -7.67
C THR A 42 7.91 3.13 -6.94
N LEU A 43 8.58 2.92 -5.82
CA LEU A 43 9.26 4.00 -5.10
C LEU A 43 10.36 4.63 -5.95
N LYS A 44 11.25 3.81 -6.56
CA LYS A 44 12.30 4.30 -7.44
C LYS A 44 11.76 5.06 -8.66
N PHE A 45 10.64 4.62 -9.23
CA PHE A 45 9.95 5.33 -10.30
C PHE A 45 9.51 6.73 -9.83
N LEU A 46 8.81 6.83 -8.69
CA LEU A 46 8.33 8.11 -8.16
C LEU A 46 9.47 9.05 -7.79
N ILE A 47 10.56 8.53 -7.21
CA ILE A 47 11.78 9.31 -6.91
C ILE A 47 12.38 9.88 -8.20
N LYS A 48 12.52 9.03 -9.25
CA LYS A 48 13.04 9.46 -10.55
C LYS A 48 12.18 10.56 -11.19
N GLN A 49 10.86 10.51 -10.96
CA GLN A 49 9.93 11.54 -11.40
C GLN A 49 9.91 12.79 -10.51
N LYS A 50 10.78 12.85 -9.49
CA LYS A 50 10.89 13.96 -8.52
C LYS A 50 9.57 14.26 -7.78
N ALA A 51 8.76 13.23 -7.55
CA ALA A 51 7.54 13.34 -6.76
C ALA A 51 7.88 13.50 -5.27
N LYS A 52 7.02 14.18 -4.52
CA LYS A 52 7.01 14.19 -3.05
C LYS A 52 6.18 13.04 -2.55
N ILE A 53 6.78 12.07 -1.88
CA ILE A 53 6.13 10.78 -1.56
C ILE A 53 5.69 10.76 -0.10
N ILE A 54 4.40 10.48 0.13
CA ILE A 54 3.81 10.24 1.44
C ILE A 54 3.41 8.77 1.51
N ILE A 55 4.18 7.98 2.23
CA ILE A 55 3.93 6.55 2.40
C ILE A 55 2.92 6.35 3.53
N ILE A 56 1.87 5.57 3.26
CA ILE A 56 0.95 5.04 4.25
C ILE A 56 0.94 3.52 4.19
N SER A 57 1.03 2.88 5.35
CA SER A 57 1.02 1.42 5.45
C SER A 57 0.52 0.95 6.81
N HIS A 58 0.50 -0.37 7.01
CA HIS A 58 0.15 -0.99 8.28
C HIS A 58 1.05 -2.18 8.60
N ILE A 59 1.22 -2.46 9.87
CA ILE A 59 1.77 -3.71 10.41
C ILE A 59 0.80 -4.26 11.45
N GLY A 60 0.57 -5.57 11.39
CA GLY A 60 -0.23 -6.30 12.38
C GLY A 60 -1.71 -5.91 12.41
N ARG A 61 -2.30 -6.10 13.59
CA ARG A 61 -3.72 -5.82 13.85
C ARG A 61 -3.88 -5.13 15.20
N PRO A 62 -3.54 -3.86 15.32
CA PRO A 62 -3.61 -3.10 16.57
C PRO A 62 -5.05 -2.73 16.99
N LYS A 63 -6.05 -2.92 16.12
CA LYS A 63 -7.48 -2.68 16.41
C LYS A 63 -7.83 -1.24 16.80
N GLY A 64 -7.13 -0.26 16.24
CA GLY A 64 -7.38 1.16 16.53
C GLY A 64 -6.65 1.66 17.77
N GLU A 65 -5.65 0.93 18.26
CA GLU A 65 -4.86 1.32 19.42
C GLU A 65 -3.40 1.56 19.03
N ILE A 66 -2.72 2.47 19.71
CA ILE A 66 -1.28 2.69 19.52
C ILE A 66 -0.51 1.57 20.22
N VAL A 67 0.16 0.74 19.43
CA VAL A 67 0.95 -0.40 19.91
C VAL A 67 2.40 -0.24 19.44
N ASN A 68 3.28 0.22 20.31
CA ASN A 68 4.67 0.59 19.97
C ASN A 68 5.44 -0.51 19.22
N LYS A 69 5.23 -1.78 19.56
CA LYS A 69 5.85 -2.92 18.86
C LYS A 69 5.37 -3.11 17.42
N LEU A 70 4.31 -2.42 17.01
CA LEU A 70 3.77 -2.40 15.66
C LEU A 70 4.04 -1.06 14.95
N SER A 71 5.02 -0.29 15.42
CA SER A 71 5.49 0.92 14.73
C SER A 71 6.14 0.57 13.40
N LEU A 72 5.98 1.46 12.42
CA LEU A 72 6.64 1.38 11.11
C LEU A 72 8.12 1.82 11.14
N LYS A 73 8.67 2.16 12.30
CA LYS A 73 10.07 2.60 12.43
C LYS A 73 11.08 1.63 11.80
N PRO A 74 11.05 0.31 12.07
CA PRO A 74 12.00 -0.61 11.42
C PRO A 74 11.88 -0.64 9.90
N VAL A 75 10.68 -0.42 9.38
CA VAL A 75 10.42 -0.38 7.93
C VAL A 75 10.95 0.90 7.31
N SER A 76 10.79 2.06 7.96
CA SER A 76 11.35 3.32 7.46
C SER A 76 12.88 3.29 7.42
N GLU A 77 13.52 2.66 8.41
CA GLU A 77 14.97 2.47 8.46
C GLU A 77 15.46 1.52 7.33
N ASP A 78 14.76 0.40 7.09
CA ASP A 78 15.10 -0.54 6.00
C ASP A 78 14.92 0.11 4.62
N LEU A 79 13.83 0.87 4.42
CA LEU A 79 13.61 1.61 3.18
C LEU A 79 14.68 2.68 2.94
N THR A 80 15.10 3.41 3.99
CA THR A 80 16.19 4.39 3.91
C THR A 80 17.46 3.73 3.37
N ASN A 81 17.83 2.57 3.91
CA ASN A 81 19.01 1.82 3.47
C ASN A 81 18.88 1.31 2.03
N LYS A 82 17.72 0.74 1.66
CA LYS A 82 17.50 0.16 0.31
C LYS A 82 17.37 1.20 -0.80
N LEU A 83 16.87 2.38 -0.48
CA LEU A 83 16.66 3.47 -1.44
C LEU A 83 17.87 4.40 -1.52
N ASN A 84 18.74 4.41 -0.50
CA ASN A 84 19.77 5.41 -0.29
C ASN A 84 19.21 6.85 -0.30
N GLU A 85 17.98 7.00 0.21
CA GLU A 85 17.25 8.26 0.37
C GLU A 85 16.62 8.28 1.77
N ASN A 86 16.59 9.42 2.43
CA ASN A 86 16.00 9.51 3.76
C ASN A 86 14.48 9.30 3.72
N VAL A 87 13.97 8.28 4.43
CA VAL A 87 12.54 8.03 4.63
C VAL A 87 12.16 8.47 6.04
N LYS A 88 11.62 9.68 6.14
CA LYS A 88 11.31 10.32 7.42
C LYS A 88 9.99 9.80 7.99
N LEU A 89 10.06 9.07 9.11
CA LEU A 89 8.86 8.64 9.83
C LEU A 89 8.26 9.80 10.62
N ILE A 90 6.97 10.06 10.44
CA ILE A 90 6.17 11.00 11.21
C ILE A 90 5.34 10.23 12.24
N THR A 91 5.64 10.43 13.52
CA THR A 91 4.96 9.80 14.65
C THR A 91 3.88 10.68 15.28
N LYS A 92 3.71 11.92 14.79
CA LYS A 92 2.62 12.81 15.18
C LYS A 92 1.28 12.17 14.81
N ASP A 93 0.26 12.43 15.61
CA ASP A 93 -1.11 12.00 15.31
C ASP A 93 -1.52 12.43 13.89
N ILE A 94 -1.90 11.46 13.07
CA ILE A 94 -2.25 11.68 11.67
C ILE A 94 -3.38 12.71 11.55
N ASN A 95 -4.36 12.69 12.45
CA ASN A 95 -5.47 13.63 12.45
C ASN A 95 -5.06 15.10 12.70
N GLN A 96 -3.85 15.33 13.20
CA GLN A 96 -3.28 16.66 13.46
C GLN A 96 -2.26 17.10 12.42
N ILE A 97 -1.98 16.28 11.42
CA ILE A 97 -1.05 16.62 10.34
C ILE A 97 -1.83 17.38 9.26
N ASN A 98 -1.29 18.49 8.80
CA ASN A 98 -1.79 19.18 7.62
C ASN A 98 -0.72 19.18 6.50
N ASN A 99 -1.13 19.53 5.29
CA ASN A 99 -0.24 19.51 4.14
C ASN A 99 0.93 20.51 4.25
N LEU A 100 0.78 21.58 5.04
CA LEU A 100 1.83 22.58 5.29
C LEU A 100 2.89 22.06 6.27
N ASP A 101 2.56 21.06 7.08
CA ASP A 101 3.50 20.43 8.01
C ASP A 101 4.46 19.45 7.31
N LEU A 102 4.03 18.92 6.17
CA LEU A 102 4.82 17.99 5.39
C LEU A 102 5.80 18.74 4.47
N PHE A 103 6.97 18.18 4.27
CA PHE A 103 7.99 18.72 3.36
C PHE A 103 8.43 20.16 3.67
N LYS A 104 8.39 20.57 4.94
CA LYS A 104 8.91 21.88 5.39
C LYS A 104 10.41 22.01 5.11
N ASN A 105 11.14 20.91 5.29
CA ASN A 105 12.52 20.84 4.88
C ASN A 105 12.58 20.46 3.39
N ILE A 106 13.29 21.25 2.61
CA ILE A 106 13.40 21.07 1.15
C ILE A 106 14.07 19.73 0.76
N GLU A 107 14.85 19.16 1.68
CA GLU A 107 15.51 17.86 1.51
C GLU A 107 14.57 16.68 1.74
N ASP A 108 13.45 16.89 2.43
CA ASP A 108 12.46 15.81 2.67
C ASP A 108 11.75 15.49 1.36
N LYS A 109 12.08 14.34 0.77
CA LYS A 109 11.42 13.83 -0.46
C LYS A 109 10.43 12.73 -0.17
N ILE A 110 10.70 11.93 0.88
CA ILE A 110 9.92 10.76 1.26
C ILE A 110 9.57 10.85 2.74
N ILE A 111 8.28 10.85 3.00
CA ILE A 111 7.71 10.85 4.34
C ILE A 111 6.91 9.57 4.52
N MET A 112 7.04 8.91 5.65
CA MET A 112 6.20 7.79 6.05
C MET A 112 5.35 8.22 7.25
N LEU A 113 4.03 8.06 7.16
CA LEU A 113 3.15 8.21 8.31
C LEU A 113 3.18 6.93 9.15
N GLU A 114 2.93 7.07 10.45
CA GLU A 114 2.88 5.93 11.36
C GLU A 114 1.71 4.99 10.99
N ASN A 115 1.74 3.78 11.53
CA ASN A 115 0.79 2.70 11.25
C ASN A 115 -0.67 3.17 11.25
N ILE A 116 -1.27 3.23 10.06
CA ILE A 116 -2.65 3.73 9.89
C ILE A 116 -3.71 2.90 10.62
N ARG A 117 -3.40 1.64 10.99
CA ARG A 117 -4.29 0.80 11.80
C ARG A 117 -4.27 1.13 13.30
N PHE A 118 -3.45 2.10 13.73
CA PHE A 118 -3.61 2.71 15.04
C PHE A 118 -4.89 3.55 15.14
N TYR A 119 -5.54 3.81 13.99
CA TYR A 119 -6.78 4.54 13.88
C TYR A 119 -7.92 3.57 13.54
N ALA A 120 -8.93 3.49 14.41
CA ALA A 120 -10.10 2.62 14.19
C ALA A 120 -10.88 3.00 12.92
N GLU A 121 -10.80 4.26 12.52
CA GLU A 121 -11.39 4.87 11.34
C GLU A 121 -10.90 4.23 10.04
N GLU A 122 -9.65 3.73 10.02
CA GLU A 122 -9.11 3.01 8.86
C GLU A 122 -9.93 1.78 8.53
N GLU A 123 -10.12 0.87 9.51
CA GLU A 123 -10.85 -0.38 9.29
C GLU A 123 -12.37 -0.16 9.15
N LYS A 124 -12.91 0.94 9.69
CA LYS A 124 -14.33 1.35 9.53
C LYS A 124 -14.62 1.99 8.17
N ASN A 125 -13.61 2.18 7.32
CA ASN A 125 -13.74 2.90 6.05
C ASN A 125 -14.34 4.31 6.25
N ASP A 126 -13.89 5.00 7.28
CA ASP A 126 -14.42 6.29 7.69
C ASP A 126 -14.21 7.37 6.63
N HIS A 127 -15.25 8.16 6.36
CA HIS A 127 -15.24 9.19 5.34
C HIS A 127 -14.35 10.39 5.72
N ALA A 128 -14.41 10.83 6.98
CA ALA A 128 -13.67 12.00 7.43
C ALA A 128 -12.17 11.71 7.48
N PHE A 129 -11.78 10.53 7.98
CA PHE A 129 -10.40 10.07 7.99
C PHE A 129 -9.82 9.93 6.57
N ALA A 130 -10.56 9.32 5.64
CA ALA A 130 -10.14 9.22 4.25
C ALA A 130 -10.00 10.59 3.57
N LYS A 131 -10.94 11.52 3.82
CA LYS A 131 -10.88 12.89 3.32
C LYS A 131 -9.68 13.63 3.90
N HIS A 132 -9.37 13.43 5.17
CA HIS A 132 -8.19 14.00 5.81
C HIS A 132 -6.90 13.49 5.18
N LEU A 133 -6.74 12.15 5.03
CA LEU A 133 -5.60 11.58 4.33
C LEU A 133 -5.45 12.13 2.91
N ALA A 134 -6.56 12.27 2.18
CA ALA A 134 -6.58 12.83 0.84
C ALA A 134 -6.12 14.29 0.79
N SER A 135 -6.42 15.09 1.80
CA SER A 135 -6.00 16.50 1.86
C SER A 135 -4.48 16.70 1.93
N LEU A 136 -3.73 15.64 2.28
CA LEU A 136 -2.28 15.67 2.38
C LEU A 136 -1.58 15.57 1.02
N ALA A 137 -2.28 15.14 -0.04
CA ALA A 137 -1.66 14.83 -1.33
C ALA A 137 -2.46 15.36 -2.52
N ASP A 138 -1.86 15.27 -3.69
CA ASP A 138 -2.45 15.69 -4.97
C ASP A 138 -2.99 14.49 -5.76
N ILE A 139 -2.38 13.31 -5.58
CA ILE A 139 -2.77 12.05 -6.20
C ILE A 139 -2.61 10.88 -5.23
N TYR A 140 -3.34 9.80 -5.48
CA TYR A 140 -3.26 8.55 -4.72
C TYR A 140 -2.74 7.41 -5.57
N VAL A 141 -1.84 6.60 -5.02
CA VAL A 141 -1.33 5.37 -5.66
C VAL A 141 -1.56 4.18 -4.74
N ASN A 142 -2.30 3.18 -5.24
CA ASN A 142 -2.47 1.91 -4.54
C ASN A 142 -1.43 0.90 -5.02
N GLU A 143 -0.55 0.47 -4.13
CA GLU A 143 0.42 -0.61 -4.33
C GLU A 143 0.16 -1.79 -3.38
N ALA A 144 -0.93 -1.76 -2.62
CA ALA A 144 -1.27 -2.76 -1.63
C ALA A 144 -2.32 -3.77 -2.16
N PHE A 145 -1.95 -4.53 -3.19
CA PHE A 145 -2.84 -5.51 -3.83
C PHE A 145 -3.48 -6.47 -2.83
N SER A 146 -2.71 -7.04 -1.91
CA SER A 146 -3.17 -8.01 -0.92
C SER A 146 -4.27 -7.47 0.02
N CYS A 147 -4.35 -6.14 0.19
CA CYS A 147 -5.34 -5.46 1.02
C CYS A 147 -6.55 -4.93 0.24
N SER A 148 -6.49 -4.94 -1.10
CA SER A 148 -7.47 -4.25 -1.97
C SER A 148 -8.86 -4.88 -1.99
N HIS A 149 -9.01 -6.09 -1.43
CA HIS A 149 -10.30 -6.74 -1.20
C HIS A 149 -11.05 -6.19 0.02
N ARG A 150 -10.46 -5.28 0.80
CA ARG A 150 -11.04 -4.72 2.02
C ARG A 150 -11.54 -3.30 1.80
N ALA A 151 -12.74 -3.01 2.32
CA ALA A 151 -13.29 -1.66 2.33
C ALA A 151 -12.71 -0.87 3.52
N HIS A 152 -11.42 -0.47 3.41
CA HIS A 152 -10.74 0.39 4.38
C HIS A 152 -10.62 1.82 3.87
N ALA A 153 -10.49 2.80 4.77
CA ALA A 153 -10.43 4.22 4.42
C ALA A 153 -9.32 4.53 3.42
N SER A 154 -8.11 4.01 3.66
CA SER A 154 -6.92 4.20 2.81
C SER A 154 -6.91 3.37 1.53
N ILE A 155 -7.88 2.47 1.32
CA ILE A 155 -7.99 1.62 0.13
C ILE A 155 -9.20 2.00 -0.71
N HIS A 156 -10.38 2.04 -0.07
CA HIS A 156 -11.65 2.21 -0.77
C HIS A 156 -12.09 3.68 -0.80
N LYS A 157 -12.34 4.27 0.37
CA LYS A 157 -12.92 5.61 0.44
C LYS A 157 -12.00 6.70 -0.10
N ILE A 158 -10.69 6.55 0.05
CA ILE A 158 -9.67 7.50 -0.42
C ILE A 158 -9.77 7.79 -1.92
N SER A 159 -10.13 6.77 -2.74
CA SER A 159 -10.23 6.89 -4.18
C SER A 159 -11.38 7.81 -4.66
N SER A 160 -12.30 8.17 -3.75
CA SER A 160 -13.37 9.13 -4.03
C SER A 160 -12.92 10.59 -3.95
N PHE A 161 -11.73 10.86 -3.40
CA PHE A 161 -11.23 12.21 -3.13
C PHE A 161 -10.04 12.62 -3.98
N LEU A 162 -9.30 11.67 -4.55
CA LEU A 162 -8.08 11.92 -5.30
C LEU A 162 -8.08 11.17 -6.64
N PRO A 163 -7.46 11.73 -7.68
CA PRO A 163 -7.05 10.96 -8.85
C PRO A 163 -6.24 9.75 -8.41
N SER A 164 -6.71 8.55 -8.80
CA SER A 164 -6.23 7.29 -8.22
C SER A 164 -5.59 6.42 -9.29
N TYR A 165 -4.40 5.90 -8.97
CA TYR A 165 -3.58 5.08 -9.85
C TYR A 165 -3.19 3.77 -9.16
N SER A 166 -2.89 2.75 -9.96
CA SER A 166 -2.24 1.53 -9.49
C SER A 166 -0.73 1.65 -9.58
N GLY A 167 -0.02 1.13 -8.59
CA GLY A 167 1.43 1.02 -8.63
C GLY A 167 1.91 -0.09 -9.57
N LEU A 168 3.22 -0.22 -9.76
CA LEU A 168 3.81 -1.16 -10.73
C LEU A 168 3.61 -2.61 -10.28
N GLN A 169 3.86 -2.92 -8.99
CA GLN A 169 3.65 -4.27 -8.45
C GLN A 169 2.17 -4.64 -8.46
N PHE A 170 1.28 -3.69 -8.12
CA PHE A 170 -0.16 -3.90 -8.21
C PHE A 170 -0.58 -4.35 -9.61
N ASN A 171 -0.04 -3.71 -10.65
CA ASN A 171 -0.33 -4.08 -12.04
C ASN A 171 0.21 -5.46 -12.41
N LEU A 172 1.38 -5.85 -11.90
CA LEU A 172 1.92 -7.20 -12.11
C LEU A 172 0.99 -8.26 -11.52
N GLU A 173 0.47 -8.04 -10.31
CA GLU A 173 -0.49 -8.96 -9.67
C GLU A 173 -1.81 -9.05 -10.47
N ILE A 174 -2.37 -7.92 -10.91
CA ILE A 174 -3.58 -7.90 -11.76
C ILE A 174 -3.34 -8.66 -13.08
N ASN A 175 -2.21 -8.43 -13.73
CA ASN A 175 -1.89 -9.08 -15.00
C ASN A 175 -1.67 -10.60 -14.81
N ALA A 176 -1.05 -11.01 -13.70
CA ALA A 176 -0.93 -12.43 -13.36
C ALA A 176 -2.31 -13.08 -13.17
N LEU A 177 -3.23 -12.42 -12.45
CA LEU A 177 -4.60 -12.91 -12.30
C LEU A 177 -5.36 -13.00 -13.63
N LYS A 178 -5.24 -11.99 -14.50
CA LYS A 178 -5.88 -12.03 -15.83
C LYS A 178 -5.44 -13.25 -16.63
N LYS A 179 -4.15 -13.58 -16.61
CA LYS A 179 -3.64 -14.78 -17.32
C LYS A 179 -4.30 -16.06 -16.87
N ILE A 180 -4.62 -16.21 -15.60
CA ILE A 180 -5.23 -17.44 -15.04
C ILE A 180 -6.76 -17.39 -14.94
N THR A 181 -7.40 -16.26 -15.23
CA THR A 181 -8.85 -16.11 -15.14
C THR A 181 -9.55 -15.78 -16.44
N SER A 182 -8.89 -15.07 -17.36
CA SER A 182 -9.50 -14.57 -18.61
C SER A 182 -8.70 -14.94 -19.86
N GLU A 183 -7.38 -15.08 -19.76
CA GLU A 183 -6.47 -15.37 -20.86
C GLU A 183 -5.87 -16.79 -20.73
N ILE A 184 -6.72 -17.75 -20.37
CA ILE A 184 -6.31 -19.11 -20.02
C ILE A 184 -5.76 -19.82 -21.26
N LYS A 185 -4.52 -20.31 -21.16
CA LYS A 185 -3.93 -21.19 -22.17
C LYS A 185 -4.01 -22.61 -21.65
N LYS A 186 -4.80 -23.44 -22.34
CA LYS A 186 -4.96 -24.86 -22.01
C LYS A 186 -3.81 -25.72 -22.52
N PRO A 187 -3.45 -26.86 -21.88
CA PRO A 187 -4.08 -27.38 -20.67
C PRO A 187 -3.63 -26.61 -19.38
N VAL A 188 -4.56 -26.48 -18.41
CA VAL A 188 -4.28 -25.85 -17.13
C VAL A 188 -4.89 -26.60 -15.97
N SER A 189 -4.12 -26.89 -14.94
CA SER A 189 -4.56 -27.54 -13.72
C SER A 189 -4.46 -26.58 -12.53
N CYS A 190 -5.41 -26.68 -11.60
CA CYS A 190 -5.43 -25.90 -10.37
C CYS A 190 -5.33 -26.80 -9.14
N ILE A 191 -4.39 -26.51 -8.26
CA ILE A 191 -4.27 -27.18 -6.96
C ILE A 191 -4.72 -26.19 -5.87
N ILE A 192 -5.79 -26.55 -5.13
CA ILE A 192 -6.33 -25.73 -4.06
C ILE A 192 -6.09 -26.44 -2.72
N GLY A 193 -5.29 -25.82 -1.86
CA GLY A 193 -4.96 -26.32 -0.53
C GLY A 193 -5.46 -25.42 0.60
N GLY A 194 -5.38 -25.94 1.84
CA GLY A 194 -5.61 -25.20 3.09
C GLY A 194 -6.70 -25.82 3.98
N SER A 195 -6.67 -25.47 5.27
CA SER A 195 -7.48 -26.09 6.33
C SER A 195 -8.97 -25.70 6.33
N LYS A 196 -9.32 -24.51 5.81
CA LYS A 196 -10.70 -23.99 5.82
C LYS A 196 -11.31 -24.03 4.41
N ILE A 197 -11.96 -25.14 4.07
CA ILE A 197 -12.61 -25.33 2.77
C ILE A 197 -13.73 -24.30 2.56
N SER A 198 -14.52 -23.97 3.58
CA SER A 198 -15.64 -23.02 3.50
C SER A 198 -15.25 -21.65 2.92
N THR A 199 -14.06 -21.17 3.21
CA THR A 199 -13.58 -19.88 2.70
C THR A 199 -13.17 -19.92 1.22
N LYS A 200 -13.07 -21.11 0.63
CA LYS A 200 -12.58 -21.35 -0.73
C LYS A 200 -13.65 -21.84 -1.70
N ILE A 201 -14.82 -22.25 -1.19
CA ILE A 201 -15.90 -22.81 -2.00
C ILE A 201 -16.27 -21.90 -3.18
N ASN A 202 -16.38 -20.58 -2.92
CA ASN A 202 -16.74 -19.62 -3.97
C ASN A 202 -15.63 -19.47 -5.02
N VAL A 203 -14.37 -19.52 -4.60
CA VAL A 203 -13.22 -19.50 -5.51
C VAL A 203 -13.23 -20.75 -6.37
N ILE A 204 -13.43 -21.94 -5.77
CA ILE A 204 -13.52 -23.24 -6.46
C ILE A 204 -14.63 -23.22 -7.48
N LYS A 205 -15.85 -22.81 -7.09
CA LYS A 205 -17.00 -22.72 -8.01
C LYS A 205 -16.74 -21.82 -9.23
N ASN A 206 -15.99 -20.72 -9.03
CA ASN A 206 -15.65 -19.80 -10.11
C ASN A 206 -14.51 -20.31 -11.01
N LEU A 207 -13.66 -21.21 -10.52
CA LEU A 207 -12.50 -21.72 -11.26
C LEU A 207 -12.82 -23.03 -11.99
N ILE A 208 -13.66 -23.93 -11.45
CA ILE A 208 -14.03 -25.22 -12.08
C ILE A 208 -14.38 -25.09 -13.57
N PRO A 209 -15.25 -24.15 -14.00
CA PRO A 209 -15.61 -24.07 -15.41
C PRO A 209 -14.51 -23.52 -16.32
N LYS A 210 -13.38 -23.10 -15.76
CA LYS A 210 -12.28 -22.45 -16.49
C LYS A 210 -11.08 -23.37 -16.72
N PHE A 211 -10.96 -24.41 -15.92
CA PHE A 211 -9.82 -25.34 -15.94
C PHE A 211 -10.19 -26.72 -16.48
N ASP A 212 -9.17 -27.50 -16.84
CA ASP A 212 -9.34 -28.87 -17.34
C ASP A 212 -9.43 -29.88 -16.20
#